data_dacb9c91e92f7af32c740dce8af98aec
#
_entry.id   dacb9c91e92f7af32c740dce8af98aec
#
_cell.length_a   1.000
_cell.length_b   1.000
_cell.length_c   1.000
_cell.angle_alpha   90.00
_cell.angle_beta   90.00
_cell.angle_gamma   90.00
#
_symmetry.space_group_name_H-M   'P 1'
#
loop_
_entity.id
_entity.type
_entity.pdbx_description
1 polymer ?
#
loop_
_entity_poly.entity_id
_entity_poly.type
_entity_poly.pdbx_seq_one_letter_code
_entity_poly.pdbx_strand_id
1 'polypeptide(L)'
;MSDEVFRALTTLLFTILFDVFKLVVEKTPWCGATLGQAFWVISRSWVWSWYAFDYIWATEGRALFHRTGYFEMHWSYFLGFGLPTTLAMARMPFGIYEATFGFVFPIWLMLASFAKPQKDRFRLPLFAVSSTLVDETIKYFFKKQRE
;
A
#
# COMPACT_ATOMS: atom_id res chain seq x y z
N MET A 1 -3.59 20.79 7.85
CA MET A 1 -3.34 19.94 6.66
C MET A 1 -4.50 18.97 6.62
N SER A 2 -5.16 18.82 5.48
CA SER A 2 -6.30 17.90 5.40
C SER A 2 -5.83 16.45 5.54
N ASP A 3 -6.64 15.60 6.18
CA ASP A 3 -6.35 14.16 6.35
C ASP A 3 -6.10 13.48 5.00
N GLU A 4 -6.65 14.03 3.92
CA GLU A 4 -6.43 13.55 2.55
C GLU A 4 -4.99 13.75 2.06
N VAL A 5 -4.37 14.90 2.35
CA VAL A 5 -2.97 15.15 1.99
C VAL A 5 -2.05 14.22 2.77
N PHE A 6 -2.29 14.07 4.07
CA PHE A 6 -1.53 13.13 4.89
C PHE A 6 -1.65 11.69 4.37
N ARG A 7 -2.86 11.27 4.01
CA ARG A 7 -3.15 9.97 3.40
C ARG A 7 -2.38 9.77 2.10
N ALA A 8 -2.48 10.73 1.18
CA ALA A 8 -1.81 10.66 -0.10
C ALA A 8 -0.28 10.54 0.05
N LEU A 9 0.31 11.34 0.94
CA LEU A 9 1.74 11.30 1.25
C LEU A 9 2.16 9.96 1.87
N THR A 10 1.39 9.44 2.82
CA THR A 10 1.68 8.16 3.47
C THR A 10 1.63 7.00 2.47
N THR A 11 0.62 6.98 1.61
CA THR A 11 0.48 5.94 0.56
C THR A 11 1.58 6.06 -0.50
N LEU A 12 1.92 7.27 -0.92
CA LEU A 12 3.00 7.53 -1.87
C LEU A 12 4.34 7.06 -1.31
N LEU A 13 4.67 7.45 -0.08
CA LEU A 13 5.91 7.03 0.58
C LEU A 13 5.95 5.52 0.80
N PHE A 14 4.84 4.92 1.19
CA PHE A 14 4.72 3.47 1.30
C PHE A 14 5.11 2.79 -0.02
N THR A 15 4.54 3.22 -1.14
CA THR A 15 4.84 2.67 -2.47
C THR A 15 6.31 2.88 -2.86
N ILE A 16 6.83 4.10 -2.67
CA ILE A 16 8.23 4.42 -3.01
C ILE A 16 9.21 3.58 -2.18
N LEU A 17 8.97 3.43 -0.87
CA LEU A 17 9.83 2.63 0.00
C LEU A 17 9.90 1.17 -0.45
N PHE A 18 8.77 0.59 -0.86
CA PHE A 18 8.76 -0.77 -1.39
C PHE A 18 9.49 -0.89 -2.73
N ASP A 19 9.36 0.09 -3.63
CA ASP A 19 10.07 0.09 -4.90
C ASP A 19 11.58 0.27 -4.72
N VAL A 20 12.01 1.15 -3.81
CA VAL A 20 13.43 1.31 -3.46
C VAL A 20 13.98 0.03 -2.82
N PHE A 21 13.25 -0.58 -1.90
CA PHE A 21 13.67 -1.84 -1.27
C PHE A 21 13.81 -2.97 -2.30
N LYS A 22 12.88 -3.07 -3.25
CA LYS A 22 12.97 -4.00 -4.39
C LYS A 22 14.29 -3.81 -5.14
N LEU A 23 14.62 -2.56 -5.52
CA LEU A 23 15.86 -2.26 -6.26
C LEU A 23 17.12 -2.66 -5.47
N VAL A 24 17.11 -2.50 -4.15
CA VAL A 24 18.20 -2.92 -3.28
C VAL A 24 18.32 -4.45 -3.27
N VAL A 25 17.20 -5.15 -3.13
CA VAL A 25 17.17 -6.62 -3.12
C VAL A 25 17.61 -7.21 -4.46
N GLU A 26 17.20 -6.63 -5.59
CA GLU A 26 17.57 -7.08 -6.93
C GLU A 26 19.10 -7.01 -7.21
N LYS A 27 19.79 -6.11 -6.51
CA LYS A 27 21.27 -6.01 -6.62
C LYS A 27 22.02 -7.06 -5.83
N THR A 28 21.35 -7.90 -5.05
CA THR A 28 21.99 -8.95 -4.26
C THR A 28 22.49 -10.06 -5.20
N PRO A 29 23.79 -10.41 -5.21
CA PRO A 29 24.31 -11.50 -6.01
C PRO A 29 23.63 -12.82 -5.57
N TRP A 30 23.48 -13.77 -6.46
CA TRP A 30 22.96 -15.14 -6.28
C TRP A 30 21.45 -15.33 -6.43
N CYS A 31 20.57 -14.51 -5.86
CA CYS A 31 19.11 -14.70 -5.94
C CYS A 31 18.31 -13.38 -5.98
N GLY A 32 19.00 -12.26 -6.17
CA GLY A 32 18.38 -10.91 -6.12
C GLY A 32 17.20 -10.72 -7.07
N ALA A 33 17.31 -11.22 -8.30
CA ALA A 33 16.23 -11.09 -9.29
C ALA A 33 14.96 -11.83 -8.85
N THR A 34 15.08 -13.06 -8.36
CA THR A 34 13.93 -13.89 -7.92
C THR A 34 13.32 -13.34 -6.64
N LEU A 35 14.16 -12.96 -5.67
CA LEU A 35 13.70 -12.36 -4.41
C LEU A 35 13.08 -10.99 -4.66
N GLY A 36 13.65 -10.18 -5.56
CA GLY A 36 13.11 -8.89 -5.95
C GLY A 36 11.73 -9.01 -6.61
N GLN A 37 11.54 -10.00 -7.49
CA GLN A 37 10.23 -10.27 -8.09
C GLN A 37 9.21 -10.75 -7.06
N ALA A 38 9.58 -11.67 -6.19
CA ALA A 38 8.69 -12.14 -5.12
C ALA A 38 8.28 -10.99 -4.19
N PHE A 39 9.23 -10.16 -3.80
CA PHE A 39 8.98 -8.99 -2.98
C PHE A 39 8.06 -7.97 -3.70
N TRP A 40 8.29 -7.75 -5.00
CA TRP A 40 7.44 -6.89 -5.82
C TRP A 40 5.99 -7.40 -5.85
N VAL A 41 5.77 -8.69 -6.07
CA VAL A 41 4.43 -9.30 -6.06
C VAL A 41 3.75 -9.10 -4.71
N ILE A 42 4.45 -9.34 -3.61
CA ILE A 42 3.93 -9.19 -2.26
C ILE A 42 3.56 -7.72 -1.99
N SER A 43 4.47 -6.80 -2.25
CA SER A 43 4.25 -5.37 -2.01
C SER A 43 3.13 -4.79 -2.87
N ARG A 44 3.08 -5.15 -4.15
CA ARG A 44 2.00 -4.72 -5.06
C ARG A 44 0.64 -5.28 -4.66
N SER A 45 0.57 -6.51 -4.17
CA SER A 45 -0.67 -7.10 -3.65
C SER A 45 -1.22 -6.28 -2.48
N TRP A 46 -0.36 -5.84 -1.55
CA TRP A 46 -0.78 -4.96 -0.46
C TRP A 46 -1.20 -3.57 -0.96
N VAL A 47 -0.46 -2.98 -1.91
CA VAL A 47 -0.80 -1.67 -2.49
C VAL A 47 -2.17 -1.72 -3.18
N TRP A 48 -2.45 -2.74 -3.98
CA TRP A 48 -3.75 -2.93 -4.63
C TRP A 48 -4.89 -3.02 -3.63
N SER A 49 -4.73 -3.88 -2.61
CA SER A 49 -5.72 -4.03 -1.56
C SER A 49 -5.91 -2.73 -0.78
N TRP A 50 -4.81 -2.06 -0.44
CA TRP A 50 -4.86 -0.77 0.26
C TRP A 50 -5.70 0.25 -0.50
N TYR A 51 -5.48 0.46 -1.80
CA TYR A 51 -6.26 1.42 -2.59
C TYR A 51 -7.76 1.13 -2.56
N ALA A 52 -8.16 -0.12 -2.70
CA ALA A 52 -9.58 -0.49 -2.71
C ALA A 52 -10.24 -0.27 -1.34
N PHE A 53 -9.61 -0.78 -0.27
CA PHE A 53 -10.18 -0.69 1.08
C PHE A 53 -10.08 0.71 1.68
N ASP A 54 -8.97 1.42 1.45
CA ASP A 54 -8.80 2.80 1.92
C ASP A 54 -9.85 3.73 1.31
N TYR A 55 -10.19 3.55 0.04
CA TYR A 55 -11.26 4.31 -0.61
C TYR A 55 -12.59 4.11 0.12
N ILE A 56 -12.99 2.86 0.39
CA ILE A 56 -14.24 2.54 1.08
C ILE A 56 -14.23 3.12 2.49
N TRP A 57 -13.18 2.90 3.26
CA TRP A 57 -13.09 3.41 4.63
C TRP A 57 -13.01 4.93 4.70
N ALA A 58 -12.47 5.58 3.67
CA ALA A 58 -12.48 7.04 3.55
C ALA A 58 -13.89 7.58 3.35
N THR A 59 -14.69 6.93 2.50
CA THR A 59 -16.10 7.30 2.30
C THR A 59 -16.96 7.06 3.55
N GLU A 60 -16.60 6.08 4.38
CA GLU A 60 -17.20 5.84 5.70
C GLU A 60 -16.74 6.82 6.79
N GLY A 61 -15.83 7.74 6.48
CA GLY A 61 -15.30 8.73 7.43
C GLY A 61 -14.35 8.17 8.48
N ARG A 62 -13.76 6.99 8.28
CA ARG A 62 -12.81 6.40 9.22
C ARG A 62 -11.49 7.17 9.22
N ALA A 63 -10.97 7.51 10.39
CA ALA A 63 -9.67 8.17 10.53
C ALA A 63 -8.53 7.29 9.99
N LEU A 64 -7.52 7.91 9.36
CA LEU A 64 -6.40 7.20 8.72
C LEU A 64 -5.69 6.24 9.68
N PHE A 65 -5.47 6.66 10.93
CA PHE A 65 -4.81 5.83 11.95
C PHE A 65 -5.58 4.51 12.20
N HIS A 66 -6.91 4.54 12.22
CA HIS A 66 -7.70 3.33 12.35
C HIS A 66 -7.62 2.44 11.12
N ARG A 67 -7.59 3.04 9.93
CA ARG A 67 -7.51 2.31 8.65
C ARG A 67 -6.17 1.58 8.51
N THR A 68 -5.06 2.27 8.75
CA THR A 68 -3.71 1.68 8.71
C THR A 68 -3.54 0.59 9.76
N GLY A 69 -3.95 0.85 11.01
CA GLY A 69 -3.91 -0.15 12.07
C GLY A 69 -4.75 -1.39 11.79
N TYR A 70 -5.94 -1.20 11.21
CA TYR A 70 -6.79 -2.30 10.79
C TYR A 70 -6.14 -3.13 9.68
N PHE A 71 -5.57 -2.47 8.67
CA PHE A 71 -4.86 -3.14 7.57
C PHE A 71 -3.67 -3.96 8.08
N GLU A 72 -2.87 -3.41 8.98
CA GLU A 72 -1.72 -4.10 9.56
C GLU A 72 -2.09 -5.31 10.44
N MET A 73 -3.29 -5.30 11.05
CA MET A 73 -3.81 -6.45 11.81
C MET A 73 -4.42 -7.56 10.95
N HIS A 74 -4.66 -7.29 9.66
CA HIS A 74 -5.26 -8.22 8.71
C HIS A 74 -4.39 -8.38 7.45
N TRP A 75 -3.09 -8.21 7.60
CA TRP A 75 -2.12 -8.12 6.50
C TRP A 75 -2.14 -9.34 5.57
N SER A 76 -2.33 -10.55 6.09
CA SER A 76 -2.37 -11.77 5.29
C SER A 76 -3.61 -11.84 4.41
N TYR A 77 -4.76 -11.41 4.94
CA TYR A 77 -6.00 -11.30 4.18
C TYR A 77 -5.83 -10.32 3.00
N PHE A 78 -5.28 -9.14 3.26
CA PHE A 78 -5.07 -8.13 2.23
C PHE A 78 -4.01 -8.54 1.20
N LEU A 79 -3.01 -9.30 1.61
CA LEU A 79 -2.07 -9.93 0.70
C LEU A 79 -2.81 -10.88 -0.27
N GLY A 80 -3.61 -11.79 0.26
CA GLY A 80 -4.40 -12.75 -0.53
C GLY A 80 -5.43 -12.07 -1.43
N PHE A 81 -6.03 -10.97 -0.97
CA PHE A 81 -6.99 -10.20 -1.75
C PHE A 81 -6.35 -9.54 -2.98
N GLY A 82 -5.17 -8.91 -2.85
CA GLY A 82 -4.47 -8.26 -3.95
C GLY A 82 -3.70 -9.20 -4.87
N LEU A 83 -3.36 -10.40 -4.40
CA LEU A 83 -2.48 -11.33 -5.10
C LEU A 83 -2.97 -11.75 -6.50
N PRO A 84 -4.24 -12.11 -6.72
CA PRO A 84 -4.72 -12.54 -8.03
C PRO A 84 -4.52 -11.46 -9.10
N THR A 85 -4.84 -10.21 -8.79
CA THR A 85 -4.65 -9.08 -9.72
C THR A 85 -3.19 -8.82 -10.00
N THR A 86 -2.37 -8.81 -8.95
CA THR A 86 -0.94 -8.59 -9.11
C THR A 86 -0.31 -9.65 -10.01
N LEU A 87 -0.66 -10.93 -9.84
CA LEU A 87 -0.16 -12.02 -10.68
C LEU A 87 -0.66 -11.90 -12.12
N ALA A 88 -1.93 -11.57 -12.32
CA ALA A 88 -2.50 -11.37 -13.66
C ALA A 88 -1.80 -10.22 -14.41
N MET A 89 -1.39 -9.18 -13.69
CA MET A 89 -0.77 -7.99 -14.26
C MET A 89 0.77 -8.02 -14.27
N ALA A 90 1.41 -8.99 -13.59
CA ALA A 90 2.86 -9.03 -13.40
C ALA A 90 3.69 -9.06 -14.70
N ARG A 91 3.08 -9.47 -15.81
CA ARG A 91 3.72 -9.56 -17.12
C ARG A 91 3.23 -8.51 -18.13
N MET A 92 2.36 -7.58 -17.71
CA MET A 92 1.82 -6.56 -18.59
C MET A 92 2.81 -5.40 -18.77
N PRO A 93 2.96 -4.86 -19.99
CA PRO A 93 3.66 -3.60 -20.21
C PRO A 93 3.00 -2.46 -19.40
N PHE A 94 3.79 -1.48 -18.97
CA PHE A 94 3.33 -0.39 -18.08
C PHE A 94 2.05 0.30 -18.55
N GLY A 95 1.95 0.67 -19.83
CA GLY A 95 0.75 1.34 -20.36
C GLY A 95 -0.52 0.50 -20.32
N ILE A 96 -0.39 -0.82 -20.54
CA ILE A 96 -1.52 -1.77 -20.46
C ILE A 96 -1.89 -1.98 -18.98
N TYR A 97 -0.91 -2.04 -18.09
CA TYR A 97 -1.11 -2.16 -16.66
C TYR A 97 -1.99 -1.02 -16.11
N GLU A 98 -1.67 0.24 -16.44
CA GLU A 98 -2.43 1.41 -16.00
C GLU A 98 -3.86 1.44 -16.55
N ALA A 99 -4.04 1.10 -17.84
CA ALA A 99 -5.37 0.99 -18.45
C ALA A 99 -6.21 -0.10 -17.78
N THR A 100 -5.61 -1.27 -17.55
CA THR A 100 -6.28 -2.40 -16.89
C THR A 100 -6.66 -2.06 -15.45
N PHE A 101 -5.81 -1.30 -14.74
CA PHE A 101 -6.14 -0.80 -13.41
C PHE A 101 -7.46 -0.02 -13.43
N GLY A 102 -7.62 0.94 -14.36
CA GLY A 102 -8.84 1.74 -14.45
C GLY A 102 -10.12 0.89 -14.66
N PHE A 103 -10.03 -0.20 -15.43
CA PHE A 103 -11.17 -1.10 -15.65
C PHE A 103 -11.44 -2.04 -14.48
N VAL A 104 -10.42 -2.56 -13.86
CA VAL A 104 -10.55 -3.56 -12.79
C VAL A 104 -10.87 -2.92 -11.44
N PHE A 105 -10.46 -1.68 -11.22
CA PHE A 105 -10.61 -1.00 -9.94
C PHE A 105 -12.07 -0.90 -9.44
N PRO A 106 -13.11 -0.59 -10.25
CA PRO A 106 -14.50 -0.61 -9.78
C PRO A 106 -14.95 -1.99 -9.31
N ILE A 107 -14.51 -3.07 -9.98
CA ILE A 107 -14.80 -4.44 -9.58
C ILE A 107 -14.16 -4.75 -8.22
N TRP A 108 -12.92 -4.28 -8.02
CA TRP A 108 -12.22 -4.40 -6.75
C TRP A 108 -12.91 -3.68 -5.61
N LEU A 109 -13.44 -2.48 -5.86
CA LEU A 109 -14.24 -1.74 -4.87
C LEU A 109 -15.50 -2.53 -4.47
N MET A 110 -16.19 -3.11 -5.45
CA MET A 110 -17.34 -3.96 -5.17
C MET A 110 -16.95 -5.18 -4.32
N LEU A 111 -15.90 -5.89 -4.67
CA LEU A 111 -15.42 -7.04 -3.91
C LEU A 111 -14.98 -6.64 -2.49
N ALA A 112 -14.30 -5.51 -2.35
CA ALA A 112 -13.85 -4.99 -1.06
C ALA A 112 -15.03 -4.59 -0.15
N SER A 113 -16.15 -4.12 -0.70
CA SER A 113 -17.34 -3.78 0.10
C SER A 113 -18.02 -4.99 0.73
N PHE A 114 -17.89 -6.18 0.13
CA PHE A 114 -18.41 -7.43 0.68
C PHE A 114 -17.39 -8.20 1.53
N ALA A 115 -16.18 -7.73 1.58
CA ALA A 115 -15.08 -8.40 2.24
C ALA A 115 -15.23 -8.40 3.77
N LYS A 116 -14.92 -9.52 4.40
CA LYS A 116 -14.88 -9.68 5.86
C LYS A 116 -13.48 -10.15 6.26
N PRO A 117 -12.51 -9.24 6.43
CA PRO A 117 -11.16 -9.58 6.80
C PRO A 117 -11.09 -10.34 8.13
N GLN A 118 -10.31 -11.42 8.15
CA GLN A 118 -10.05 -12.17 9.35
C GLN A 118 -8.77 -11.67 10.02
N LYS A 119 -8.80 -11.47 11.34
CA LYS A 119 -7.69 -10.92 12.10
C LYS A 119 -6.52 -11.92 12.19
N ASP A 120 -5.33 -11.43 11.91
CA ASP A 120 -4.09 -12.18 12.06
C ASP A 120 -3.63 -12.30 13.52
N ARG A 121 -2.76 -13.27 13.80
CA ARG A 121 -2.21 -13.51 15.15
C ARG A 121 -1.26 -12.40 15.59
N PHE A 122 -0.61 -11.74 14.65
CA PHE A 122 0.32 -10.63 14.92
C PHE A 122 0.12 -9.49 13.94
N ARG A 123 0.41 -8.28 14.40
CA ARG A 123 0.37 -7.06 13.59
C ARG A 123 1.68 -6.91 12.82
N LEU A 124 1.59 -6.70 11.51
CA LEU A 124 2.74 -6.37 10.67
C LEU A 124 2.76 -4.85 10.43
N PRO A 125 3.74 -4.11 10.96
CA PRO A 125 3.77 -2.64 10.89
C PRO A 125 4.19 -2.13 9.51
N LEU A 126 3.32 -2.31 8.50
CA LEU A 126 3.59 -1.97 7.10
C LEU A 126 3.75 -0.47 6.87
N PHE A 127 2.98 0.34 7.58
CA PHE A 127 2.98 1.80 7.45
C PHE A 127 3.84 2.53 8.47
N ALA A 128 4.51 1.82 9.39
CA ALA A 128 5.28 2.45 10.46
C ALA A 128 6.35 3.41 9.95
N VAL A 129 7.12 3.01 8.94
CA VAL A 129 8.19 3.84 8.39
C VAL A 129 7.61 5.04 7.63
N SER A 130 6.61 4.83 6.77
CA SER A 130 6.01 5.90 5.97
C SER A 130 5.29 6.93 6.85
N SER A 131 4.54 6.50 7.86
CA SER A 131 3.85 7.41 8.79
C SER A 131 4.83 8.23 9.63
N THR A 132 5.89 7.61 10.13
CA THR A 132 6.93 8.32 10.90
C THR A 132 7.64 9.37 10.05
N LEU A 133 7.99 9.05 8.81
CA LEU A 133 8.61 10.00 7.89
C LEU A 133 7.69 11.18 7.55
N VAL A 134 6.40 10.92 7.34
CA VAL A 134 5.41 11.99 7.12
C VAL A 134 5.30 12.89 8.35
N ASP A 135 5.19 12.31 9.55
CA ASP A 135 5.09 13.06 10.80
C ASP A 135 6.32 13.97 11.03
N GLU A 136 7.53 13.45 10.84
CA GLU A 136 8.76 14.22 10.99
C GLU A 136 8.86 15.34 9.94
N THR A 137 8.49 15.05 8.68
CA THR A 137 8.48 16.05 7.61
C THR A 137 7.52 17.19 7.94
N ILE A 138 6.33 16.86 8.41
CA ILE A 138 5.31 17.83 8.79
C ILE A 138 5.80 18.70 9.96
N LYS A 139 6.33 18.08 11.01
CA LYS A 139 6.89 18.82 12.16
C LYS A 139 7.99 19.80 11.73
N TYR A 140 8.87 19.38 10.81
CA TYR A 140 9.92 20.22 10.27
C TYR A 140 9.35 21.45 9.53
N PHE A 141 8.36 21.26 8.64
CA PHE A 141 7.74 22.37 7.91
C PHE A 141 7.02 23.36 8.83
N PHE A 142 6.26 22.87 9.82
CA PHE A 142 5.57 23.75 10.74
C PHE A 142 6.51 24.49 11.70
N LYS A 143 7.64 23.90 12.05
CA LYS A 143 8.68 24.58 12.83
C LYS A 143 9.29 25.74 12.05
N LYS A 144 9.61 25.51 10.76
CA LYS A 144 10.20 26.53 9.89
C LYS A 144 9.27 27.70 9.57
N GLN A 145 7.95 27.52 9.65
CA GLN A 145 6.98 28.60 9.45
C GLN A 145 6.80 29.52 10.68
N ARG A 146 7.31 29.10 11.85
CA ARG A 146 7.22 29.87 13.11
C ARG A 146 8.49 30.67 13.42
N GLU A 147 9.58 30.42 12.70
CA GLU A 147 10.84 31.20 12.75
C GLU A 147 10.84 32.31 11.70
#